data_c3f2b20ea2b47b8be63db49b3bc044ed
#
_entry.id   c3f2b20ea2b47b8be63db49b3bc044ed
#
_cell.length_a   1.000
_cell.length_b   1.000
_cell.length_c   1.000
_cell.angle_alpha   90.00
_cell.angle_beta   90.00
_cell.angle_gamma   90.00
#
_symmetry.space_group_name_H-M   'P 1'
#
loop_
_entity.id
_entity.type
_entity.pdbx_description
1 polymer ?
#
loop_
_entity_poly.entity_id
_entity_poly.type
_entity_poly.pdbx_seq_one_letter_code
_entity_poly.pdbx_strand_id
1 'polypeptide(L)'
;GNDIASSAYRPEGRPIAELVDEAERRVFEIAERGQRRGSGFVRIKEVLKSTIDRLDALHQSQGAITGLPTGFVRLDEFTSGLQPGDLIIIAGRPSMGKTTLALNIAENAALGDGKAAAVFSMEMSVEQLAFRMVASLGRVDQSHLRNGRFGDDDWPRIHGAIQQMAEAPIYIDDTPAMTPTEVRARARRLQRERGLDLIVVDYLQLMRVAGNAENRATEISEISRSLKALARELRVPVIALSQLNRSVESRTDKKPVMSDLRESGAIEQDADLILFIYRDEVYNPDTPRKGIADINVAKQRNGPTGEFPLTFLGRFTKFENYMPEIEGFQ
;
A
#
# COMPACT_ATOMS: atom_id res chain seq x y z
N GLY A 1 8.11 13.07 31.90
CA GLY A 1 9.50 12.82 32.34
C GLY A 1 9.55 12.01 33.62
N ASN A 2 8.98 12.52 34.70
CA ASN A 2 9.03 11.88 36.03
C ASN A 2 8.36 10.49 36.04
N ASP A 3 7.26 10.31 35.35
CA ASP A 3 6.55 9.02 35.28
C ASP A 3 7.37 7.96 34.55
N ILE A 4 8.07 8.35 33.47
CA ILE A 4 8.95 7.42 32.72
C ILE A 4 10.13 6.99 33.61
N ALA A 5 10.73 7.95 34.31
CA ALA A 5 11.81 7.65 35.26
C ALA A 5 11.32 6.75 36.41
N SER A 6 10.14 7.03 36.96
CA SER A 6 9.54 6.21 38.02
C SER A 6 9.25 4.78 37.58
N SER A 7 8.74 4.58 36.37
CA SER A 7 8.51 3.25 35.80
C SER A 7 9.82 2.48 35.55
N ALA A 8 10.88 3.18 35.16
CA ALA A 8 12.22 2.59 34.96
C ALA A 8 12.88 2.16 36.28
N TYR A 9 12.72 2.98 37.36
CA TYR A 9 13.27 2.67 38.67
C TYR A 9 12.46 1.64 39.45
N ARG A 10 11.18 1.45 39.14
CA ARG A 10 10.28 0.48 39.78
C ARG A 10 9.57 -0.34 38.71
N PRO A 11 10.23 -1.33 38.12
CA PRO A 11 9.68 -2.11 37.01
C PRO A 11 8.52 -3.02 37.39
N GLU A 12 8.30 -3.29 38.69
CA GLU A 12 7.19 -4.10 39.21
C GLU A 12 7.04 -5.47 38.51
N GLY A 13 8.16 -6.07 38.10
CA GLY A 13 8.18 -7.36 37.41
C GLY A 13 7.81 -7.30 35.91
N ARG A 14 7.61 -6.10 35.32
CA ARG A 14 7.32 -5.96 33.90
C ARG A 14 8.58 -6.16 33.06
N PRO A 15 8.47 -6.80 31.86
CA PRO A 15 9.57 -6.95 30.92
C PRO A 15 10.12 -5.59 30.48
N ILE A 16 11.43 -5.51 30.21
CA ILE A 16 12.08 -4.28 29.73
C ILE A 16 11.42 -3.74 28.46
N ALA A 17 11.00 -4.63 27.55
CA ALA A 17 10.33 -4.25 26.30
C ALA A 17 9.04 -3.43 26.58
N GLU A 18 8.19 -3.87 27.52
CA GLU A 18 6.97 -3.13 27.89
C GLU A 18 7.25 -1.76 28.49
N LEU A 19 8.34 -1.63 29.27
CA LEU A 19 8.72 -0.36 29.85
C LEU A 19 9.24 0.62 28.79
N VAL A 20 9.96 0.12 27.79
CA VAL A 20 10.41 0.91 26.65
C VAL A 20 9.21 1.36 25.80
N ASP A 21 8.30 0.47 25.47
CA ASP A 21 7.10 0.78 24.68
C ASP A 21 6.21 1.82 25.41
N GLU A 22 6.07 1.69 26.74
CA GLU A 22 5.33 2.68 27.53
C GLU A 22 6.04 4.03 27.55
N ALA A 23 7.35 4.06 27.67
CA ALA A 23 8.12 5.28 27.65
C ALA A 23 8.02 5.97 26.28
N GLU A 24 8.17 5.23 25.18
CA GLU A 24 7.97 5.74 23.82
C GLU A 24 6.57 6.31 23.62
N ARG A 25 5.53 5.59 24.05
CA ARG A 25 4.14 6.07 23.99
C ARG A 25 3.96 7.39 24.72
N ARG A 26 4.47 7.53 25.95
CA ARG A 26 4.35 8.76 26.76
C ARG A 26 5.11 9.93 26.17
N VAL A 27 6.32 9.70 25.65
CA VAL A 27 7.08 10.74 24.92
C VAL A 27 6.31 11.19 23.70
N PHE A 28 5.70 10.23 22.99
CA PHE A 28 4.91 10.47 21.81
C PHE A 28 3.66 11.30 22.10
N GLU A 29 2.92 11.00 23.18
CA GLU A 29 1.76 11.79 23.62
C GLU A 29 2.13 13.26 23.92
N ILE A 30 3.33 13.50 24.47
CA ILE A 30 3.84 14.86 24.71
C ILE A 30 4.10 15.57 23.38
N ALA A 31 4.69 14.89 22.39
CA ALA A 31 4.92 15.43 21.06
C ALA A 31 3.60 15.75 20.34
N GLU A 32 2.58 14.87 20.46
CA GLU A 32 1.24 15.13 19.92
C GLU A 32 0.55 16.34 20.53
N ARG A 33 0.61 16.49 21.86
CA ARG A 33 0.04 17.67 22.54
C ARG A 33 0.72 18.97 22.08
N GLY A 34 2.01 18.90 21.75
CA GLY A 34 2.74 20.03 21.16
C GLY A 34 2.26 20.38 19.75
N GLN A 35 1.97 19.37 18.92
CA GLN A 35 1.46 19.57 17.55
C GLN A 35 -0.02 19.99 17.48
N ARG A 36 -0.85 19.54 18.44
CA ARG A 36 -2.28 19.96 18.52
C ARG A 36 -2.45 21.47 18.79
N ARG A 37 -1.43 22.18 19.20
CA ARG A 37 -1.46 23.66 19.33
C ARG A 37 -1.55 24.41 18.00
N GLY A 38 -1.39 23.72 16.85
CA GLY A 38 -1.51 24.31 15.51
C GLY A 38 -2.80 23.96 14.76
N SER A 39 -3.69 23.10 15.30
CA SER A 39 -4.91 22.66 14.61
C SER A 39 -6.15 23.41 15.07
N GLY A 40 -6.17 24.73 14.89
CA GLY A 40 -7.36 25.58 15.05
C GLY A 40 -8.09 25.78 13.73
N PHE A 41 -9.19 26.57 13.79
CA PHE A 41 -9.87 27.01 12.58
C PHE A 41 -8.91 27.86 11.72
N VAL A 42 -8.75 27.50 10.45
CA VAL A 42 -8.01 28.29 9.47
C VAL A 42 -9.01 29.08 8.64
N ARG A 43 -8.77 30.38 8.47
CA ARG A 43 -9.64 31.23 7.62
C ARG A 43 -9.48 30.80 6.18
N ILE A 44 -10.59 30.57 5.49
CA ILE A 44 -10.58 30.16 4.07
C ILE A 44 -9.73 31.09 3.19
N LYS A 45 -9.73 32.38 3.50
CA LYS A 45 -8.92 33.38 2.79
C LYS A 45 -7.42 33.06 2.80
N GLU A 46 -6.91 32.46 3.88
CA GLU A 46 -5.49 32.12 4.02
C GLU A 46 -5.11 30.93 3.13
N VAL A 47 -6.09 30.04 2.87
CA VAL A 47 -5.92 28.86 2.03
C VAL A 47 -6.11 29.16 0.54
N LEU A 48 -6.95 30.15 0.21
CA LEU A 48 -7.30 30.49 -1.18
C LEU A 48 -6.08 30.87 -2.02
N LYS A 49 -5.09 31.55 -1.47
CA LYS A 49 -3.88 31.91 -2.22
C LYS A 49 -3.13 30.68 -2.68
N SER A 50 -2.82 29.77 -1.76
CA SER A 50 -2.14 28.51 -2.09
C SER A 50 -2.98 27.59 -3.00
N THR A 51 -4.30 27.71 -2.92
CA THR A 51 -5.22 26.99 -3.81
C THR A 51 -5.14 27.54 -5.23
N ILE A 52 -5.10 28.87 -5.41
CA ILE A 52 -4.94 29.49 -6.73
C ILE A 52 -3.58 29.13 -7.33
N ASP A 53 -2.50 29.28 -6.57
CA ASP A 53 -1.15 28.91 -7.02
C ASP A 53 -1.10 27.44 -7.49
N ARG A 54 -1.82 26.54 -6.77
CA ARG A 54 -1.94 25.12 -7.16
C ARG A 54 -2.77 24.94 -8.42
N LEU A 55 -3.88 25.66 -8.59
CA LEU A 55 -4.71 25.61 -9.79
C LEU A 55 -3.95 26.11 -11.03
N ASP A 56 -3.18 27.18 -10.89
CA ASP A 56 -2.34 27.69 -11.96
C ASP A 56 -1.25 26.68 -12.39
N ALA A 57 -0.59 26.06 -11.42
CA ALA A 57 0.38 25.00 -11.68
C ALA A 57 -0.25 23.80 -12.41
N LEU A 58 -1.46 23.37 -12.00
CA LEU A 58 -2.22 22.32 -12.64
C LEU A 58 -2.67 22.69 -14.06
N HIS A 59 -3.08 23.93 -14.26
CA HIS A 59 -3.47 24.42 -15.57
C HIS A 59 -2.28 24.44 -16.57
N GLN A 60 -1.11 24.85 -16.09
CA GLN A 60 0.12 24.86 -16.89
C GLN A 60 0.63 23.47 -17.25
N SER A 61 0.38 22.48 -16.39
CA SER A 61 0.83 21.08 -16.58
C SER A 61 -0.04 20.24 -17.51
N GLN A 62 -1.11 20.80 -18.10
CA GLN A 62 -1.99 20.17 -19.12
C GLN A 62 -2.32 18.69 -18.84
N GLY A 63 -2.92 18.37 -17.69
CA GLY A 63 -3.34 17.01 -17.38
C GLY A 63 -2.27 16.13 -16.73
N ALA A 64 -1.21 16.73 -16.18
CA ALA A 64 -0.23 15.99 -15.38
C ALA A 64 -0.90 15.33 -14.16
N ILE A 65 -0.40 14.17 -13.81
CA ILE A 65 -0.79 13.41 -12.64
C ILE A 65 -0.49 14.26 -11.40
N THR A 66 -1.53 14.54 -10.58
CA THR A 66 -1.43 15.44 -9.42
C THR A 66 -0.93 14.76 -8.16
N GLY A 67 -1.14 13.44 -8.07
CA GLY A 67 -0.68 12.58 -7.01
C GLY A 67 0.58 11.82 -7.39
N LEU A 68 0.91 10.79 -6.61
CA LEU A 68 1.99 9.86 -6.91
C LEU A 68 1.58 8.96 -8.10
N PRO A 69 2.33 8.95 -9.21
CA PRO A 69 2.06 8.08 -10.34
C PRO A 69 2.14 6.60 -9.94
N THR A 70 1.17 5.82 -10.36
CA THR A 70 1.18 4.36 -10.12
C THR A 70 1.96 3.59 -11.19
N GLY A 71 2.19 4.21 -12.36
CA GLY A 71 2.74 3.57 -13.54
C GLY A 71 1.70 2.78 -14.35
N PHE A 72 0.46 2.73 -13.87
CA PHE A 72 -0.66 2.13 -14.58
C PHE A 72 -1.56 3.23 -15.16
N VAL A 73 -1.44 3.45 -16.46
CA VAL A 73 -2.08 4.57 -17.17
C VAL A 73 -3.58 4.68 -16.83
N ARG A 74 -4.30 3.56 -16.93
CA ARG A 74 -5.76 3.59 -16.64
C ARG A 74 -6.06 3.90 -15.19
N LEU A 75 -5.27 3.40 -14.24
CA LEU A 75 -5.44 3.75 -12.82
C LEU A 75 -5.15 5.23 -12.60
N ASP A 76 -4.10 5.75 -13.19
CA ASP A 76 -3.71 7.15 -13.08
C ASP A 76 -4.73 8.09 -13.74
N GLU A 77 -5.38 7.69 -14.85
CA GLU A 77 -6.50 8.42 -15.45
C GLU A 77 -7.71 8.49 -14.51
N PHE A 78 -8.04 7.39 -13.80
CA PHE A 78 -9.13 7.38 -12.83
C PHE A 78 -8.84 8.24 -11.59
N THR A 79 -7.60 8.20 -11.08
CA THR A 79 -7.24 8.75 -9.77
C THR A 79 -6.47 10.06 -9.82
N SER A 80 -5.92 10.43 -10.99
CA SER A 80 -4.91 11.46 -11.17
C SER A 80 -3.65 11.16 -10.30
N GLY A 81 -3.32 9.87 -10.13
CA GLY A 81 -2.30 9.37 -9.21
C GLY A 81 -2.79 9.26 -7.76
N LEU A 82 -2.00 8.61 -6.91
CA LEU A 82 -2.35 8.43 -5.50
C LEU A 82 -2.16 9.74 -4.73
N GLN A 83 -3.24 10.26 -4.14
CA GLN A 83 -3.22 11.57 -3.52
C GLN A 83 -2.59 11.55 -2.10
N PRO A 84 -1.79 12.56 -1.74
CA PRO A 84 -1.25 12.69 -0.39
C PRO A 84 -2.35 12.71 0.67
N GLY A 85 -2.20 11.87 1.69
CA GLY A 85 -3.15 11.77 2.80
C GLY A 85 -4.32 10.81 2.55
N ASP A 86 -4.35 10.12 1.40
CA ASP A 86 -5.36 9.13 1.11
C ASP A 86 -5.00 7.74 1.65
N LEU A 87 -6.04 7.03 2.09
CA LEU A 87 -6.00 5.61 2.39
C LEU A 87 -6.58 4.85 1.20
N ILE A 88 -5.73 4.04 0.57
CA ILE A 88 -6.05 3.21 -0.59
C ILE A 88 -6.12 1.77 -0.13
N ILE A 89 -7.24 1.10 -0.39
CA ILE A 89 -7.41 -0.33 -0.10
C ILE A 89 -7.31 -1.11 -1.40
N ILE A 90 -6.38 -2.06 -1.45
CA ILE A 90 -6.32 -3.06 -2.53
C ILE A 90 -6.80 -4.38 -1.95
N ALA A 91 -7.96 -4.85 -2.40
CA ALA A 91 -8.60 -6.03 -1.86
C ALA A 91 -8.83 -7.11 -2.92
N GLY A 92 -8.78 -8.37 -2.49
CA GLY A 92 -9.00 -9.53 -3.35
C GLY A 92 -8.83 -10.83 -2.58
N ARG A 93 -9.27 -11.93 -3.19
CA ARG A 93 -9.03 -13.27 -2.65
C ARG A 93 -7.53 -13.64 -2.74
N PRO A 94 -7.06 -14.67 -2.01
CA PRO A 94 -5.70 -15.19 -2.19
C PRO A 94 -5.38 -15.46 -3.64
N SER A 95 -4.12 -15.31 -4.02
CA SER A 95 -3.60 -15.55 -5.38
C SER A 95 -4.08 -14.59 -6.48
N MET A 96 -4.89 -13.57 -6.16
CA MET A 96 -5.32 -12.56 -7.14
C MET A 96 -4.22 -11.55 -7.51
N GLY A 97 -3.13 -11.45 -6.72
CA GLY A 97 -1.99 -10.58 -7.01
C GLY A 97 -1.97 -9.26 -6.25
N LYS A 98 -2.64 -9.14 -5.09
CA LYS A 98 -2.66 -7.90 -4.27
C LYS A 98 -1.25 -7.37 -3.96
N THR A 99 -0.42 -8.22 -3.35
CA THR A 99 0.97 -7.88 -3.01
C THR A 99 1.76 -7.48 -4.26
N THR A 100 1.57 -8.22 -5.36
CA THR A 100 2.24 -7.93 -6.65
C THR A 100 1.87 -6.54 -7.15
N LEU A 101 0.57 -6.18 -7.19
CA LEU A 101 0.13 -4.86 -7.65
C LEU A 101 0.71 -3.74 -6.78
N ALA A 102 0.66 -3.89 -5.46
CA ALA A 102 1.19 -2.89 -4.53
C ALA A 102 2.71 -2.71 -4.67
N LEU A 103 3.45 -3.82 -4.82
CA LEU A 103 4.90 -3.76 -5.05
C LEU A 103 5.24 -3.13 -6.40
N ASN A 104 4.51 -3.47 -7.48
CA ASN A 104 4.75 -2.85 -8.77
C ASN A 104 4.45 -1.34 -8.76
N ILE A 105 3.45 -0.88 -7.98
CA ILE A 105 3.25 0.57 -7.76
C ILE A 105 4.46 1.17 -7.04
N ALA A 106 4.97 0.51 -5.99
CA ALA A 106 6.15 0.97 -5.27
C ALA A 106 7.42 0.97 -6.16
N GLU A 107 7.62 -0.08 -6.98
CA GLU A 107 8.68 -0.16 -7.99
C GLU A 107 8.59 1.00 -8.98
N ASN A 108 7.42 1.23 -9.57
CA ASN A 108 7.20 2.29 -10.54
C ASN A 108 7.48 3.68 -9.94
N ALA A 109 6.99 3.94 -8.73
CA ALA A 109 7.24 5.20 -8.02
C ALA A 109 8.73 5.44 -7.72
N ALA A 110 9.42 4.38 -7.25
CA ALA A 110 10.82 4.49 -6.86
C ALA A 110 11.76 4.59 -8.08
N LEU A 111 11.53 3.79 -9.12
CA LEU A 111 12.39 3.73 -10.30
C LEU A 111 12.09 4.81 -11.32
N GLY A 112 10.81 5.23 -11.47
CA GLY A 112 10.40 6.27 -12.40
C GLY A 112 10.71 7.68 -11.91
N ASP A 113 10.28 7.98 -10.69
CA ASP A 113 10.30 9.34 -10.14
C ASP A 113 11.23 9.49 -8.92
N GLY A 114 11.99 8.47 -8.55
CA GLY A 114 12.88 8.49 -7.37
C GLY A 114 12.13 8.68 -6.04
N LYS A 115 10.86 8.25 -5.98
CA LYS A 115 9.98 8.41 -4.82
C LYS A 115 10.24 7.36 -3.76
N ALA A 116 10.40 7.79 -2.51
CA ALA A 116 10.68 6.90 -1.41
C ALA A 116 9.44 6.11 -0.98
N ALA A 117 9.53 4.77 -0.99
CA ALA A 117 8.46 3.86 -0.61
C ALA A 117 8.84 3.04 0.62
N ALA A 118 7.96 2.99 1.62
CA ALA A 118 8.05 2.09 2.77
C ALA A 118 7.07 0.93 2.59
N VAL A 119 7.57 -0.31 2.70
CA VAL A 119 6.76 -1.53 2.60
C VAL A 119 6.82 -2.26 3.94
N PHE A 120 5.70 -2.31 4.65
CA PHE A 120 5.52 -3.09 5.87
C PHE A 120 4.87 -4.42 5.49
N SER A 121 5.67 -5.50 5.50
CA SER A 121 5.23 -6.84 5.12
C SER A 121 5.16 -7.75 6.33
N MET A 122 3.96 -8.13 6.73
CA MET A 122 3.76 -9.06 7.86
C MET A 122 3.52 -10.50 7.40
N GLU A 123 3.38 -10.72 6.09
CA GLU A 123 3.16 -12.04 5.49
C GLU A 123 4.44 -12.64 4.90
N MET A 124 5.29 -11.80 4.32
CA MET A 124 6.46 -12.24 3.55
C MET A 124 7.74 -11.60 4.07
N SER A 125 8.84 -12.37 4.07
CA SER A 125 10.16 -11.84 4.44
C SER A 125 10.73 -10.89 3.39
N VAL A 126 11.70 -10.06 3.82
CA VAL A 126 12.42 -9.13 2.93
C VAL A 126 13.02 -9.86 1.73
N GLU A 127 13.62 -11.04 1.95
CA GLU A 127 14.23 -11.83 0.87
C GLU A 127 13.18 -12.30 -0.14
N GLN A 128 12.02 -12.74 0.32
CA GLN A 128 10.93 -13.18 -0.57
C GLN A 128 10.41 -12.03 -1.44
N LEU A 129 10.30 -10.83 -0.87
CA LEU A 129 9.92 -9.63 -1.61
C LEU A 129 11.01 -9.21 -2.60
N ALA A 130 12.28 -9.24 -2.19
CA ALA A 130 13.40 -8.96 -3.09
C ALA A 130 13.42 -9.91 -4.29
N PHE A 131 13.22 -11.23 -4.09
CA PHE A 131 13.10 -12.18 -5.20
C PHE A 131 11.94 -11.82 -6.15
N ARG A 132 10.78 -11.41 -5.63
CA ARG A 132 9.65 -10.98 -6.46
C ARG A 132 9.98 -9.74 -7.28
N MET A 133 10.64 -8.76 -6.67
CA MET A 133 11.03 -7.53 -7.35
C MET A 133 12.08 -7.80 -8.44
N VAL A 134 13.07 -8.65 -8.17
CA VAL A 134 14.05 -9.08 -9.20
C VAL A 134 13.36 -9.84 -10.33
N ALA A 135 12.40 -10.72 -10.04
CA ALA A 135 11.61 -11.43 -11.05
C ALA A 135 10.79 -10.45 -11.92
N SER A 136 10.17 -9.44 -11.27
CA SER A 136 9.37 -8.40 -11.92
C SER A 136 10.19 -7.54 -12.87
N LEU A 137 11.30 -6.99 -12.38
CA LEU A 137 12.14 -6.06 -13.14
C LEU A 137 12.97 -6.78 -14.21
N GLY A 138 13.59 -7.91 -13.86
CA GLY A 138 14.41 -8.70 -14.75
C GLY A 138 13.62 -9.54 -15.75
N ARG A 139 12.28 -9.63 -15.59
CA ARG A 139 11.42 -10.55 -16.37
C ARG A 139 11.97 -11.98 -16.38
N VAL A 140 12.40 -12.45 -15.22
CA VAL A 140 12.89 -13.80 -14.98
C VAL A 140 11.84 -14.59 -14.22
N ASP A 141 11.63 -15.84 -14.59
CA ASP A 141 10.63 -16.69 -13.91
C ASP A 141 10.95 -16.84 -12.43
N GLN A 142 10.02 -16.42 -11.58
CA GLN A 142 10.19 -16.45 -10.12
C GLN A 142 10.47 -17.86 -9.59
N SER A 143 9.88 -18.89 -10.22
CA SER A 143 10.11 -20.27 -9.82
C SER A 143 11.53 -20.71 -10.13
N HIS A 144 12.07 -20.24 -11.26
CA HIS A 144 13.46 -20.50 -11.65
C HIS A 144 14.44 -19.80 -10.71
N LEU A 145 14.18 -18.54 -10.37
CA LEU A 145 15.01 -17.81 -9.38
C LEU A 145 15.05 -18.55 -8.04
N ARG A 146 13.88 -18.95 -7.53
CA ARG A 146 13.79 -19.64 -6.23
C ARG A 146 14.48 -21.00 -6.20
N ASN A 147 14.46 -21.72 -7.32
CA ASN A 147 15.01 -23.08 -7.43
C ASN A 147 16.43 -23.11 -8.01
N GLY A 148 17.02 -21.95 -8.33
CA GLY A 148 18.33 -21.85 -8.96
C GLY A 148 18.39 -22.43 -10.38
N ARG A 149 17.25 -22.52 -11.09
CA ARG A 149 17.12 -23.11 -12.43
C ARG A 149 17.08 -22.05 -13.53
N PHE A 150 17.80 -20.96 -13.37
CA PHE A 150 17.94 -19.93 -14.39
C PHE A 150 19.21 -20.17 -15.23
N GLY A 151 19.15 -19.84 -16.51
CA GLY A 151 20.25 -20.03 -17.47
C GLY A 151 21.22 -18.86 -17.52
N ASP A 152 22.31 -19.05 -18.28
CA ASP A 152 23.31 -18.00 -18.48
C ASP A 152 22.72 -16.72 -19.10
N ASP A 153 21.70 -16.86 -19.93
CA ASP A 153 20.98 -15.74 -20.55
C ASP A 153 20.13 -14.92 -19.56
N ASP A 154 19.81 -15.49 -18.40
CA ASP A 154 19.06 -14.80 -17.35
C ASP A 154 19.95 -13.88 -16.50
N TRP A 155 21.24 -14.20 -16.36
CA TRP A 155 22.18 -13.47 -15.52
C TRP A 155 22.26 -11.97 -15.82
N PRO A 156 22.38 -11.51 -17.08
CA PRO A 156 22.40 -10.09 -17.40
C PRO A 156 21.12 -9.39 -16.94
N ARG A 157 19.96 -10.05 -17.06
CA ARG A 157 18.67 -9.49 -16.64
C ARG A 157 18.55 -9.42 -15.11
N ILE A 158 19.02 -10.46 -14.42
CA ILE A 158 19.07 -10.49 -12.95
C ILE A 158 20.00 -9.39 -12.44
N HIS A 159 21.22 -9.28 -12.99
CA HIS A 159 22.16 -8.23 -12.59
C HIS A 159 21.62 -6.83 -12.86
N GLY A 160 21.01 -6.61 -14.03
CA GLY A 160 20.36 -5.33 -14.34
C GLY A 160 19.25 -4.96 -13.37
N ALA A 161 18.40 -5.93 -12.99
CA ALA A 161 17.36 -5.73 -12.00
C ALA A 161 17.94 -5.42 -10.59
N ILE A 162 18.96 -6.17 -10.17
CA ILE A 162 19.64 -5.92 -8.88
C ILE A 162 20.27 -4.52 -8.86
N GLN A 163 20.94 -4.11 -9.92
CA GLN A 163 21.56 -2.79 -10.02
C GLN A 163 20.51 -1.66 -9.91
N GLN A 164 19.38 -1.79 -10.60
CA GLN A 164 18.28 -0.82 -10.51
C GLN A 164 17.70 -0.78 -9.10
N MET A 165 17.50 -1.95 -8.47
CA MET A 165 16.97 -2.04 -7.10
C MET A 165 17.92 -1.47 -6.05
N ALA A 166 19.23 -1.61 -6.24
CA ALA A 166 20.23 -1.10 -5.29
C ALA A 166 20.17 0.44 -5.14
N GLU A 167 19.77 1.14 -6.18
CA GLU A 167 19.61 2.60 -6.19
C GLU A 167 18.19 3.06 -5.86
N ALA A 168 17.20 2.15 -5.88
CA ALA A 168 15.80 2.48 -5.65
C ALA A 168 15.55 2.80 -4.16
N PRO A 169 14.88 3.91 -3.82
CA PRO A 169 14.57 4.27 -2.44
C PRO A 169 13.37 3.47 -1.90
N ILE A 170 13.48 2.14 -1.87
CA ILE A 170 12.48 1.22 -1.34
C ILE A 170 12.99 0.64 -0.02
N TYR A 171 12.21 0.82 1.03
CA TYR A 171 12.53 0.39 2.39
C TYR A 171 11.52 -0.67 2.83
N ILE A 172 11.99 -1.84 3.23
CA ILE A 172 11.13 -2.97 3.60
C ILE A 172 11.34 -3.30 5.07
N ASP A 173 10.23 -3.51 5.77
CA ASP A 173 10.19 -3.96 7.15
C ASP A 173 9.26 -5.18 7.23
N ASP A 174 9.80 -6.34 7.60
CA ASP A 174 9.07 -7.62 7.67
C ASP A 174 8.77 -8.08 9.11
N THR A 175 8.77 -7.11 10.04
CA THR A 175 8.38 -7.40 11.43
C THR A 175 6.93 -7.92 11.46
N PRO A 176 6.69 -9.12 12.03
CA PRO A 176 5.35 -9.70 12.05
C PRO A 176 4.43 -8.98 13.05
N ALA A 177 3.14 -9.00 12.76
CA ALA A 177 2.07 -8.58 13.67
C ALA A 177 2.24 -7.16 14.28
N MET A 178 2.77 -6.22 13.47
CA MET A 178 2.94 -4.83 13.91
C MET A 178 1.62 -4.16 14.29
N THR A 179 1.70 -3.27 15.27
CA THR A 179 0.61 -2.36 15.62
C THR A 179 0.64 -1.11 14.73
N PRO A 180 -0.50 -0.41 14.55
CA PRO A 180 -0.52 0.88 13.85
C PRO A 180 0.43 1.93 14.46
N THR A 181 0.64 1.87 15.78
CA THR A 181 1.57 2.76 16.49
C THR A 181 3.02 2.52 16.09
N GLU A 182 3.44 1.25 15.97
CA GLU A 182 4.79 0.88 15.51
C GLU A 182 5.01 1.30 14.05
N VAL A 183 4.04 0.99 13.17
CA VAL A 183 4.09 1.45 11.76
C VAL A 183 4.26 2.96 11.69
N ARG A 184 3.48 3.71 12.50
CA ARG A 184 3.55 5.17 12.56
C ARG A 184 4.91 5.67 13.04
N ALA A 185 5.47 5.07 14.09
CA ALA A 185 6.77 5.46 14.63
C ALA A 185 7.90 5.25 13.60
N ARG A 186 7.92 4.07 12.94
CA ARG A 186 8.92 3.73 11.92
C ARG A 186 8.76 4.58 10.66
N ALA A 187 7.55 4.80 10.17
CA ALA A 187 7.27 5.65 9.02
C ALA A 187 7.69 7.11 9.26
N ARG A 188 7.41 7.67 10.44
CA ARG A 188 7.87 9.01 10.85
C ARG A 188 9.40 9.12 10.88
N ARG A 189 10.07 8.11 11.41
CA ARG A 189 11.52 8.06 11.46
C ARG A 189 12.09 8.05 10.05
N LEU A 190 11.59 7.17 9.17
CA LEU A 190 12.02 7.07 7.78
C LEU A 190 11.80 8.40 7.04
N GLN A 191 10.63 9.03 7.19
CA GLN A 191 10.33 10.31 6.55
C GLN A 191 11.33 11.41 6.95
N ARG A 192 11.77 11.45 8.22
CA ARG A 192 12.75 12.43 8.67
C ARG A 192 14.16 12.15 8.17
N GLU A 193 14.55 10.88 8.04
CA GLU A 193 15.90 10.47 7.69
C GLU A 193 16.14 10.42 6.19
N ARG A 194 15.13 10.02 5.41
CA ARG A 194 15.26 9.69 3.98
C ARG A 194 14.20 10.32 3.08
N GLY A 195 13.18 10.92 3.64
CA GLY A 195 11.97 11.25 2.90
C GLY A 195 11.03 10.05 2.81
N LEU A 196 9.76 10.29 2.46
CA LEU A 196 8.75 9.25 2.27
C LEU A 196 7.62 9.78 1.41
N ASP A 197 7.29 9.05 0.35
CA ASP A 197 6.26 9.42 -0.63
C ASP A 197 5.14 8.37 -0.72
N LEU A 198 5.38 7.13 -0.25
CA LEU A 198 4.42 6.03 -0.29
C LEU A 198 4.60 5.10 0.91
N ILE A 199 3.49 4.63 1.47
CA ILE A 199 3.47 3.54 2.45
C ILE A 199 2.64 2.39 1.89
N VAL A 200 3.16 1.17 1.98
CA VAL A 200 2.44 -0.08 1.67
C VAL A 200 2.38 -0.93 2.93
N VAL A 201 1.20 -1.46 3.26
CA VAL A 201 0.98 -2.35 4.42
C VAL A 201 0.37 -3.66 3.92
N ASP A 202 1.10 -4.76 4.04
CA ASP A 202 0.70 -6.11 3.60
C ASP A 202 0.60 -7.05 4.81
N TYR A 203 -0.59 -7.40 5.29
CA TYR A 203 -1.95 -6.93 5.03
C TYR A 203 -2.68 -6.66 6.35
N LEU A 204 -3.76 -5.89 6.33
CA LEU A 204 -4.48 -5.38 7.52
C LEU A 204 -4.81 -6.46 8.54
N GLN A 205 -5.21 -7.64 8.08
CA GLN A 205 -5.62 -8.73 8.97
C GLN A 205 -4.46 -9.43 9.71
N LEU A 206 -3.21 -9.07 9.45
CA LEU A 206 -2.05 -9.52 10.26
C LEU A 206 -1.62 -8.50 11.30
N MET A 207 -2.11 -7.26 11.21
CA MET A 207 -1.85 -6.25 12.23
C MET A 207 -2.55 -6.60 13.55
N ARG A 208 -2.01 -6.08 14.64
CA ARG A 208 -2.58 -6.18 15.98
C ARG A 208 -2.91 -4.80 16.53
N VAL A 209 -3.83 -4.77 17.49
CA VAL A 209 -4.14 -3.59 18.29
C VAL A 209 -3.69 -3.86 19.71
N ALA A 210 -3.14 -2.85 20.39
CA ALA A 210 -2.76 -2.97 21.80
C ALA A 210 -4.02 -3.04 22.68
N GLY A 211 -4.16 -4.11 23.47
CA GLY A 211 -5.29 -4.32 24.37
C GLY A 211 -6.21 -5.47 23.91
N ASN A 212 -7.23 -5.78 24.71
CA ASN A 212 -8.24 -6.77 24.36
C ASN A 212 -9.35 -6.11 23.52
N ALA A 213 -9.25 -6.23 22.20
CA ALA A 213 -10.39 -5.87 21.35
C ALA A 213 -11.52 -6.92 21.52
N GLU A 214 -12.76 -6.47 21.62
CA GLU A 214 -13.92 -7.33 21.83
C GLU A 214 -14.15 -8.31 20.67
N ASN A 215 -13.80 -7.91 19.45
CA ASN A 215 -13.90 -8.76 18.28
C ASN A 215 -12.98 -8.24 17.12
N ARG A 216 -12.77 -9.10 16.13
CA ARG A 216 -11.90 -8.81 14.97
C ARG A 216 -12.35 -7.61 14.14
N ALA A 217 -13.64 -7.39 14.00
CA ALA A 217 -14.17 -6.25 13.24
C ALA A 217 -13.82 -4.91 13.91
N THR A 218 -13.84 -4.85 15.24
CA THR A 218 -13.42 -3.67 16.00
C THR A 218 -11.92 -3.40 15.83
N GLU A 219 -11.08 -4.44 15.87
CA GLU A 219 -9.64 -4.31 15.62
C GLU A 219 -9.36 -3.73 14.24
N ILE A 220 -9.97 -4.29 13.20
CA ILE A 220 -9.80 -3.83 11.81
C ILE A 220 -10.28 -2.37 11.66
N SER A 221 -11.35 -2.01 12.37
CA SER A 221 -11.86 -0.63 12.37
C SER A 221 -10.87 0.35 13.00
N GLU A 222 -10.20 -0.04 14.08
CA GLU A 222 -9.17 0.78 14.72
C GLU A 222 -7.92 0.89 13.84
N ILE A 223 -7.48 -0.22 13.24
CA ILE A 223 -6.36 -0.24 12.29
C ILE A 223 -6.63 0.70 11.11
N SER A 224 -7.80 0.58 10.49
CA SER A 224 -8.20 1.40 9.34
C SER A 224 -8.15 2.90 9.66
N ARG A 225 -8.79 3.32 10.77
CA ARG A 225 -8.76 4.71 11.24
C ARG A 225 -7.35 5.20 11.53
N SER A 226 -6.53 4.35 12.14
CA SER A 226 -5.14 4.70 12.47
C SER A 226 -4.29 4.90 11.21
N LEU A 227 -4.45 4.04 10.20
CA LEU A 227 -3.74 4.18 8.91
C LEU A 227 -4.22 5.41 8.13
N LYS A 228 -5.54 5.73 8.17
CA LYS A 228 -6.05 6.98 7.59
C LYS A 228 -5.48 8.21 8.31
N ALA A 229 -5.38 8.17 9.64
CA ALA A 229 -4.76 9.23 10.40
C ALA A 229 -3.27 9.39 10.05
N LEU A 230 -2.54 8.27 9.88
CA LEU A 230 -1.15 8.24 9.46
C LEU A 230 -0.94 8.88 8.08
N ALA A 231 -1.76 8.51 7.09
CA ALA A 231 -1.72 9.07 5.75
C ALA A 231 -1.85 10.61 5.78
N ARG A 232 -2.85 11.11 6.53
CA ARG A 232 -3.08 12.56 6.68
C ARG A 232 -1.96 13.28 7.42
N GLU A 233 -1.40 12.65 8.45
CA GLU A 233 -0.33 13.21 9.26
C GLU A 233 0.96 13.38 8.47
N LEU A 234 1.40 12.32 7.79
CA LEU A 234 2.62 12.33 6.99
C LEU A 234 2.43 12.96 5.61
N ARG A 235 1.16 13.21 5.21
CA ARG A 235 0.78 13.70 3.87
C ARG A 235 1.32 12.81 2.75
N VAL A 236 1.22 11.50 2.93
CA VAL A 236 1.59 10.49 1.93
C VAL A 236 0.42 9.56 1.67
N PRO A 237 0.26 8.99 0.47
CA PRO A 237 -0.69 7.90 0.22
C PRO A 237 -0.27 6.67 1.02
N VAL A 238 -1.26 5.98 1.59
CA VAL A 238 -1.09 4.69 2.27
C VAL A 238 -1.89 3.64 1.53
N ILE A 239 -1.21 2.67 0.92
CA ILE A 239 -1.82 1.47 0.35
C ILE A 239 -1.89 0.42 1.46
N ALA A 240 -3.08 -0.07 1.76
CA ALA A 240 -3.27 -1.17 2.69
C ALA A 240 -3.96 -2.34 1.97
N LEU A 241 -3.35 -3.53 2.06
CA LEU A 241 -3.90 -4.73 1.46
C LEU A 241 -4.95 -5.35 2.37
N SER A 242 -6.01 -5.87 1.77
CA SER A 242 -7.10 -6.51 2.50
C SER A 242 -7.51 -7.82 1.82
N GLN A 243 -7.69 -8.85 2.63
CA GLN A 243 -8.25 -10.11 2.14
C GLN A 243 -9.77 -10.06 2.22
N LEU A 244 -10.44 -10.47 1.14
CA LEU A 244 -11.90 -10.55 1.09
C LEU A 244 -12.43 -11.80 1.79
N ASN A 245 -13.68 -11.72 2.27
CA ASN A 245 -14.39 -12.84 2.88
C ASN A 245 -14.49 -14.03 1.89
N ARG A 246 -14.46 -15.25 2.43
CA ARG A 246 -14.62 -16.49 1.62
C ARG A 246 -16.00 -16.61 0.95
N SER A 247 -17.00 -15.91 1.44
CA SER A 247 -18.36 -15.92 0.88
C SER A 247 -18.41 -15.53 -0.61
N VAL A 248 -17.44 -14.77 -1.10
CA VAL A 248 -17.30 -14.44 -2.52
C VAL A 248 -17.18 -15.68 -3.41
N GLU A 249 -16.54 -16.75 -2.90
CA GLU A 249 -16.29 -17.99 -3.64
C GLU A 249 -17.56 -18.86 -3.78
N SER A 250 -18.55 -18.66 -2.92
CA SER A 250 -19.83 -19.39 -2.97
C SER A 250 -20.84 -18.79 -3.94
N ARG A 251 -20.59 -17.59 -4.49
CA ARG A 251 -21.46 -16.94 -5.46
C ARG A 251 -21.22 -17.49 -6.87
N THR A 252 -22.24 -17.40 -7.71
CA THR A 252 -22.12 -17.70 -9.15
C THR A 252 -21.20 -16.70 -9.83
N ASP A 253 -21.41 -15.39 -9.57
CA ASP A 253 -20.46 -14.34 -9.94
C ASP A 253 -19.49 -14.10 -8.79
N LYS A 254 -18.24 -14.46 -9.03
CA LYS A 254 -17.14 -14.35 -8.05
C LYS A 254 -16.41 -13.01 -8.12
N LYS A 255 -16.92 -12.04 -8.92
CA LYS A 255 -16.39 -10.68 -8.91
C LYS A 255 -16.61 -10.04 -7.53
N PRO A 256 -15.57 -9.44 -6.94
CA PRO A 256 -15.68 -8.79 -5.63
C PRO A 256 -16.67 -7.61 -5.65
N VAL A 257 -17.38 -7.45 -4.54
CA VAL A 257 -18.25 -6.30 -4.27
C VAL A 257 -17.98 -5.73 -2.88
N MET A 258 -18.44 -4.51 -2.59
CA MET A 258 -18.18 -3.83 -1.33
C MET A 258 -18.57 -4.65 -0.08
N SER A 259 -19.66 -5.42 -0.18
CA SER A 259 -20.09 -6.28 0.93
C SER A 259 -19.12 -7.42 1.28
N ASP A 260 -18.15 -7.73 0.42
CA ASP A 260 -17.13 -8.75 0.68
C ASP A 260 -16.05 -8.26 1.63
N LEU A 261 -15.99 -6.93 1.89
CA LEU A 261 -15.20 -6.30 2.96
C LEU A 261 -15.93 -6.34 4.33
N ARG A 262 -16.92 -7.16 4.51
CA ARG A 262 -17.98 -7.12 5.56
C ARG A 262 -17.51 -7.23 7.01
N GLU A 263 -16.34 -7.79 7.29
CA GLU A 263 -15.77 -7.75 8.65
C GLU A 263 -15.18 -6.36 8.98
N SER A 264 -15.32 -5.41 8.07
CA SER A 264 -14.63 -4.13 8.06
C SER A 264 -15.49 -3.01 7.48
N GLY A 265 -16.75 -2.86 7.89
CA GLY A 265 -17.59 -1.73 7.47
C GLY A 265 -16.89 -0.37 7.68
N ALA A 266 -15.95 -0.30 8.63
CA ALA A 266 -15.12 0.87 8.86
C ALA A 266 -14.10 1.09 7.73
N ILE A 267 -13.51 0.04 7.13
CA ILE A 267 -12.62 0.19 5.97
C ILE A 267 -13.35 0.93 4.84
N GLU A 268 -14.60 0.54 4.59
CA GLU A 268 -15.42 1.21 3.57
C GLU A 268 -15.60 2.69 3.88
N GLN A 269 -15.78 3.07 5.14
CA GLN A 269 -15.97 4.47 5.53
C GLN A 269 -14.68 5.27 5.50
N ASP A 270 -13.58 4.70 5.99
CA ASP A 270 -12.30 5.38 6.17
C ASP A 270 -11.52 5.53 4.85
N ALA A 271 -11.59 4.54 3.96
CA ALA A 271 -10.85 4.53 2.69
C ALA A 271 -11.34 5.63 1.73
N ASP A 272 -10.39 6.26 1.05
CA ASP A 272 -10.67 7.24 -0.02
C ASP A 272 -10.80 6.55 -1.37
N LEU A 273 -10.02 5.48 -1.58
CA LEU A 273 -10.01 4.65 -2.78
C LEU A 273 -10.06 3.17 -2.40
N ILE A 274 -10.93 2.39 -3.06
CA ILE A 274 -11.00 0.94 -2.90
C ILE A 274 -10.91 0.30 -4.27
N LEU A 275 -9.88 -0.54 -4.42
CA LEU A 275 -9.60 -1.31 -5.62
C LEU A 275 -9.83 -2.79 -5.35
N PHE A 276 -10.64 -3.44 -6.15
CA PHE A 276 -10.75 -4.90 -6.17
C PHE A 276 -9.96 -5.48 -7.33
N ILE A 277 -9.27 -6.58 -7.07
CA ILE A 277 -8.59 -7.36 -8.10
C ILE A 277 -9.36 -8.66 -8.32
N TYR A 278 -9.69 -8.92 -9.58
CA TYR A 278 -10.30 -10.16 -10.02
C TYR A 278 -9.55 -10.74 -11.22
N ARG A 279 -9.27 -12.04 -11.17
CA ARG A 279 -8.65 -12.78 -12.26
C ARG A 279 -9.50 -14.01 -12.54
N ASP A 280 -10.13 -14.03 -13.69
CA ASP A 280 -11.05 -15.12 -14.07
C ASP A 280 -10.33 -16.46 -14.17
N GLU A 281 -9.08 -16.49 -14.63
CA GLU A 281 -8.25 -17.70 -14.76
C GLU A 281 -8.02 -18.47 -13.45
N VAL A 282 -8.18 -17.80 -12.28
CA VAL A 282 -8.03 -18.44 -10.96
C VAL A 282 -9.21 -19.37 -10.67
N TYR A 283 -10.38 -19.05 -11.20
CA TYR A 283 -11.61 -19.82 -11.02
C TYR A 283 -11.94 -20.67 -12.24
N ASN A 284 -11.60 -20.19 -13.43
CA ASN A 284 -11.89 -20.78 -14.73
C ASN A 284 -10.59 -20.96 -15.53
N PRO A 285 -9.86 -22.09 -15.36
CA PRO A 285 -8.55 -22.32 -16.02
C PRO A 285 -8.61 -22.25 -17.57
N ASP A 286 -9.78 -22.51 -18.15
CA ASP A 286 -10.00 -22.52 -19.60
C ASP A 286 -10.58 -21.20 -20.15
N THR A 287 -10.59 -20.14 -19.32
CA THR A 287 -11.07 -18.82 -19.76
C THR A 287 -10.28 -18.27 -20.95
N PRO A 288 -10.93 -17.55 -21.87
CA PRO A 288 -10.24 -16.79 -22.93
C PRO A 288 -9.49 -15.57 -22.37
N ARG A 289 -9.71 -15.21 -21.10
CA ARG A 289 -9.11 -14.05 -20.44
C ARG A 289 -7.87 -14.42 -19.60
N LYS A 290 -7.07 -15.39 -20.03
CA LYS A 290 -5.82 -15.78 -19.35
C LYS A 290 -4.85 -14.60 -19.34
N GLY A 291 -4.19 -14.39 -18.21
CA GLY A 291 -3.23 -13.28 -18.04
C GLY A 291 -3.89 -11.90 -17.94
N ILE A 292 -5.22 -11.82 -17.81
CA ILE A 292 -5.92 -10.56 -17.61
C ILE A 292 -6.42 -10.48 -16.17
N ALA A 293 -6.16 -9.34 -15.54
CA ALA A 293 -6.69 -8.99 -14.23
C ALA A 293 -7.63 -7.79 -14.37
N ASP A 294 -8.86 -7.93 -13.92
CA ASP A 294 -9.80 -6.82 -13.84
C ASP A 294 -9.56 -6.05 -12.54
N ILE A 295 -9.30 -4.76 -12.66
CA ILE A 295 -9.19 -3.83 -11.55
C ILE A 295 -10.47 -3.01 -11.48
N ASN A 296 -11.22 -3.22 -10.40
CA ASN A 296 -12.47 -2.48 -10.16
C ASN A 296 -12.22 -1.37 -9.13
N VAL A 297 -12.36 -0.12 -9.56
CA VAL A 297 -12.42 1.06 -8.69
C VAL A 297 -13.81 1.10 -8.06
N ALA A 298 -13.99 0.37 -6.96
CA ALA A 298 -15.31 0.19 -6.34
C ALA A 298 -15.74 1.40 -5.49
N LYS A 299 -14.77 2.16 -4.99
CA LYS A 299 -14.98 3.42 -4.29
C LYS A 299 -13.90 4.41 -4.64
N GLN A 300 -14.29 5.67 -4.86
CA GLN A 300 -13.38 6.81 -4.96
C GLN A 300 -14.09 8.06 -4.45
N ARG A 301 -13.47 8.78 -3.50
CA ARG A 301 -14.08 10.00 -2.94
C ARG A 301 -14.04 11.18 -3.89
N ASN A 302 -12.98 11.29 -4.69
CA ASN A 302 -12.70 12.47 -5.49
C ASN A 302 -12.68 12.18 -7.00
N GLY A 303 -13.31 11.11 -7.45
CA GLY A 303 -13.31 10.74 -8.87
C GLY A 303 -14.34 9.66 -9.20
N PRO A 304 -14.37 9.20 -10.45
CA PRO A 304 -15.30 8.19 -10.93
C PRO A 304 -14.94 6.80 -10.41
N THR A 305 -15.95 5.93 -10.35
CA THR A 305 -15.77 4.48 -10.19
C THR A 305 -15.82 3.81 -11.56
N GLY A 306 -15.29 2.60 -11.68
CA GLY A 306 -15.28 1.85 -12.93
C GLY A 306 -14.35 0.64 -12.88
N GLU A 307 -14.24 -0.04 -14.00
CA GLU A 307 -13.41 -1.25 -14.14
C GLU A 307 -12.51 -1.11 -15.37
N PHE A 308 -11.28 -1.58 -15.27
CA PHE A 308 -10.34 -1.64 -16.36
C PHE A 308 -9.42 -2.87 -16.24
N PRO A 309 -8.95 -3.44 -17.37
CA PRO A 309 -8.04 -4.56 -17.35
C PRO A 309 -6.58 -4.11 -17.16
N LEU A 310 -5.79 -4.97 -16.51
CA LEU A 310 -4.33 -5.00 -16.57
C LEU A 310 -3.87 -6.36 -17.07
N THR A 311 -2.70 -6.42 -17.69
CA THR A 311 -2.03 -7.67 -18.01
C THR A 311 -1.33 -8.20 -16.78
N PHE A 312 -1.54 -9.47 -16.43
CA PHE A 312 -0.86 -10.14 -15.33
C PHE A 312 0.09 -11.22 -15.85
N LEU A 313 1.37 -11.01 -15.68
CA LEU A 313 2.44 -11.94 -16.03
C LEU A 313 2.86 -12.74 -14.80
N GLY A 314 2.08 -13.78 -14.48
CA GLY A 314 2.20 -14.54 -13.22
C GLY A 314 3.60 -15.12 -12.97
N ARG A 315 4.27 -15.62 -14.01
CA ARG A 315 5.64 -16.16 -13.93
C ARG A 315 6.68 -15.13 -13.48
N PHE A 316 6.44 -13.83 -13.80
CA PHE A 316 7.31 -12.71 -13.44
C PHE A 316 6.80 -11.93 -12.22
N THR A 317 5.66 -12.33 -11.64
CA THR A 317 5.00 -11.55 -10.57
C THR A 317 4.84 -10.08 -10.95
N LYS A 318 4.32 -9.81 -12.15
CA LYS A 318 4.24 -8.46 -12.72
C LYS A 318 2.87 -8.14 -13.29
N PHE A 319 2.38 -6.94 -12.98
CA PHE A 319 1.30 -6.30 -13.72
C PHE A 319 1.87 -5.34 -14.76
N GLU A 320 1.21 -5.25 -15.90
CA GLU A 320 1.53 -4.31 -16.97
C GLU A 320 0.25 -3.66 -17.47
N ASN A 321 0.40 -2.51 -18.15
CA ASN A 321 -0.71 -1.87 -18.82
C ASN A 321 -1.28 -2.81 -19.87
N TYR A 322 -2.61 -2.98 -19.88
CA TYR A 322 -3.27 -3.80 -20.88
C TYR A 322 -3.28 -3.09 -22.23
N MET A 323 -2.75 -3.76 -23.24
CA MET A 323 -2.85 -3.35 -24.64
C MET A 323 -3.81 -4.33 -25.32
N PRO A 324 -5.00 -3.86 -25.81
CA PRO A 324 -5.84 -4.71 -26.62
C PRO A 324 -5.07 -5.12 -27.87
N GLU A 325 -5.18 -6.41 -28.26
CA GLU A 325 -4.68 -6.84 -29.55
C GLU A 325 -5.39 -6.01 -30.62
N ILE A 326 -4.62 -5.31 -31.46
CA ILE A 326 -5.17 -4.61 -32.61
C ILE A 326 -5.56 -5.70 -33.61
N GLU A 327 -6.84 -6.09 -33.60
CA GLU A 327 -7.40 -6.91 -34.69
C GLU A 327 -7.29 -6.12 -35.97
N GLY A 328 -6.39 -6.53 -36.87
CA GLY A 328 -6.43 -6.12 -38.26
C GLY A 328 -5.24 -5.34 -38.77
N PHE A 329 -4.12 -5.98 -39.00
CA PHE A 329 -3.31 -5.80 -40.22
C PHE A 329 -2.96 -7.20 -40.75
N GLN A 330 -3.90 -7.78 -41.54
CA GLN A 330 -3.55 -8.78 -42.52
C GLN A 330 -3.20 -8.11 -43.85
#